data_9b706dc1da9f8030767aa1eb5008a59a
#
_entry.id   9b706dc1da9f8030767aa1eb5008a59a
#
_cell.length_a   1.000
_cell.length_b   1.000
_cell.length_c   1.000
_cell.angle_alpha   90.00
_cell.angle_beta   90.00
_cell.angle_gamma   90.00
#
_symmetry.space_group_name_H-M   'P 1'
#
loop_
_entity.id
_entity.type
_entity.pdbx_description
1 polymer ?
#
loop_
_entity_poly.entity_id
_entity_poly.type
_entity_poly.pdbx_seq_one_letter_code
_entity_poly.pdbx_strand_id
1 'polypeptide(L)'
;MIKRIGFACKFMHPDQTQKKKVLEEIQRPLNTRSTTVQWLNRQTVDVAEQRLWDIMVHNIAAYKRLIEYVGSLPPGLRMVRLGSDVLPVYTQRDWSYYWQRPDVIAYAEREFAKVGDTARALDVRLSMHPGQFTVLASDNADIVDRSIEEFEYHTDVIRYMGYGRQFQDFKCNVHISGRNGPAGIKASLKRLSPEARNVITIENDENKWGIEHSLELADDLALVLDLHHHWCREGEYIQ
;
A
#
# COMPACT_ATOMS: atom_id res chain seq x y z
N MET A 1 21.73 12.60 4.38
CA MET A 1 21.34 13.35 3.16
C MET A 1 20.08 12.71 2.57
N ILE A 2 19.02 13.51 2.33
CA ILE A 2 17.78 13.06 1.69
C ILE A 2 18.09 12.67 0.24
N LYS A 3 17.76 11.43 -0.14
CA LYS A 3 18.03 10.91 -1.49
C LYS A 3 16.90 11.24 -2.46
N ARG A 4 15.63 11.16 -2.00
CA ARG A 4 14.42 11.40 -2.81
C ARG A 4 13.32 12.00 -1.97
N ILE A 5 12.47 12.80 -2.61
CA ILE A 5 11.22 13.32 -2.08
C ILE A 5 10.09 12.83 -3.00
N GLY A 6 8.96 12.44 -2.44
CA GLY A 6 7.80 11.95 -3.18
C GLY A 6 6.50 12.35 -2.52
N PHE A 7 5.40 11.91 -3.11
CA PHE A 7 4.05 12.11 -2.57
C PHE A 7 3.33 10.77 -2.36
N ALA A 8 2.19 10.81 -1.70
CA ALA A 8 1.49 9.61 -1.25
C ALA A 8 0.09 9.47 -1.86
N CYS A 9 -0.23 8.26 -2.26
CA CYS A 9 -1.56 7.69 -2.52
C CYS A 9 -2.34 8.34 -3.67
N LYS A 10 -2.64 9.63 -3.60
CA LYS A 10 -3.50 10.30 -4.58
C LYS A 10 -2.75 11.39 -5.33
N PHE A 11 -2.74 11.28 -6.64
CA PHE A 11 -2.23 12.35 -7.48
C PHE A 11 -3.18 13.56 -7.43
N MET A 12 -2.61 14.71 -7.10
CA MET A 12 -3.24 16.01 -7.19
C MET A 12 -2.43 16.89 -8.15
N HIS A 13 -3.11 17.51 -9.11
CA HIS A 13 -2.43 18.40 -10.05
C HIS A 13 -1.78 19.56 -9.30
N PRO A 14 -0.52 19.94 -9.60
CA PRO A 14 0.17 21.03 -8.87
C PRO A 14 -0.55 22.37 -8.94
N ASP A 15 -1.14 22.70 -10.10
CA ASP A 15 -1.94 23.91 -10.27
C ASP A 15 -3.40 23.62 -9.89
N GLN A 16 -3.79 24.00 -8.68
CA GLN A 16 -5.15 23.88 -8.15
C GLN A 16 -6.06 25.07 -8.53
N THR A 17 -5.57 26.05 -9.28
CA THR A 17 -6.37 27.21 -9.70
C THR A 17 -7.30 26.91 -10.87
N GLN A 18 -7.10 25.79 -11.54
CA GLN A 18 -7.91 25.34 -12.66
C GLN A 18 -9.34 24.97 -12.23
N LYS A 19 -10.28 25.00 -13.19
CA LYS A 19 -11.66 24.59 -12.92
C LYS A 19 -11.69 23.12 -12.46
N LYS A 20 -12.51 22.82 -11.46
CA LYS A 20 -12.64 21.48 -10.85
C LYS A 20 -12.83 20.38 -11.88
N LYS A 21 -13.66 20.59 -12.91
CA LYS A 21 -13.90 19.60 -13.98
C LYS A 21 -12.60 19.26 -14.75
N VAL A 22 -11.78 20.26 -15.03
CA VAL A 22 -10.48 20.08 -15.72
C VAL A 22 -9.53 19.29 -14.83
N LEU A 23 -9.44 19.64 -13.54
CA LEU A 23 -8.62 18.90 -12.57
C LEU A 23 -9.06 17.44 -12.46
N GLU A 24 -10.38 17.17 -12.40
CA GLU A 24 -10.92 15.81 -12.35
C GLU A 24 -10.56 15.01 -13.62
N GLU A 25 -10.63 15.61 -14.80
CA GLU A 25 -10.26 14.96 -16.07
C GLU A 25 -8.77 14.59 -16.10
N ILE A 26 -7.88 15.46 -15.62
CA ILE A 26 -6.43 15.21 -15.55
C ILE A 26 -6.10 14.16 -14.48
N GLN A 27 -6.72 14.25 -13.31
CA GLN A 27 -6.38 13.42 -12.14
C GLN A 27 -6.98 12.00 -12.20
N ARG A 28 -8.16 11.85 -12.81
CA ARG A 28 -8.87 10.56 -12.87
C ARG A 28 -8.05 9.41 -13.49
N PRO A 29 -7.31 9.58 -14.58
CA PRO A 29 -6.49 8.51 -15.15
C PRO A 29 -5.32 8.07 -14.29
N LEU A 30 -4.88 8.91 -13.33
CA LEU A 30 -3.71 8.71 -12.48
C LEU A 30 -4.09 8.19 -11.08
N ASN A 31 -5.37 8.15 -10.77
CA ASN A 31 -5.89 7.75 -9.46
C ASN A 31 -6.69 6.44 -9.55
N THR A 32 -6.57 5.61 -8.53
CA THR A 32 -7.34 4.38 -8.39
C THR A 32 -8.81 4.68 -8.10
N ARG A 33 -9.66 3.69 -8.39
CA ARG A 33 -11.08 3.63 -8.07
C ARG A 33 -11.33 2.50 -7.09
N SER A 34 -12.42 2.59 -6.36
CA SER A 34 -12.85 1.54 -5.44
C SER A 34 -14.34 1.24 -5.57
N THR A 35 -14.78 0.24 -4.83
CA THR A 35 -16.17 -0.12 -4.63
C THR A 35 -16.35 -0.64 -3.20
N THR A 36 -17.59 -0.87 -2.78
CA THR A 36 -17.89 -1.36 -1.44
C THR A 36 -18.63 -2.70 -1.52
N VAL A 37 -18.45 -3.54 -0.49
CA VAL A 37 -19.24 -4.78 -0.32
C VAL A 37 -20.74 -4.49 -0.43
N GLN A 38 -21.20 -3.39 0.19
CA GLN A 38 -22.62 -3.01 0.15
C GLN A 38 -23.12 -2.73 -1.27
N TRP A 39 -22.30 -2.11 -2.12
CA TRP A 39 -22.69 -1.87 -3.51
C TRP A 39 -22.72 -3.19 -4.28
N LEU A 40 -21.69 -4.02 -4.15
CA LEU A 40 -21.58 -5.30 -4.84
C LEU A 40 -22.76 -6.23 -4.49
N ASN A 41 -23.10 -6.34 -3.20
CA ASN A 41 -24.17 -7.20 -2.72
C ASN A 41 -25.59 -6.77 -3.17
N ARG A 42 -25.72 -5.57 -3.74
CA ARG A 42 -26.99 -5.08 -4.34
C ARG A 42 -27.11 -5.38 -5.84
N GLN A 43 -26.06 -5.94 -6.45
CA GLN A 43 -26.04 -6.24 -7.87
C GLN A 43 -26.26 -7.76 -8.10
N THR A 44 -26.50 -8.12 -9.37
CA THR A 44 -26.30 -9.52 -9.77
C THR A 44 -24.81 -9.87 -9.72
N VAL A 45 -24.48 -11.15 -9.59
CA VAL A 45 -23.09 -11.61 -9.54
C VAL A 45 -22.31 -11.14 -10.77
N ASP A 46 -22.87 -11.31 -11.96
CA ASP A 46 -22.22 -10.90 -13.22
C ASP A 46 -21.89 -9.40 -13.26
N VAL A 47 -22.83 -8.54 -12.81
CA VAL A 47 -22.62 -7.10 -12.76
C VAL A 47 -21.57 -6.71 -11.72
N ALA A 48 -21.57 -7.38 -10.58
CA ALA A 48 -20.60 -7.15 -9.52
C ALA A 48 -19.18 -7.59 -9.94
N GLU A 49 -19.03 -8.77 -10.52
CA GLU A 49 -17.75 -9.28 -11.04
C GLU A 49 -17.21 -8.42 -12.19
N GLN A 50 -18.08 -8.01 -13.12
CA GLN A 50 -17.68 -7.07 -14.19
C GLN A 50 -17.16 -5.74 -13.60
N ARG A 51 -17.81 -5.25 -12.54
CA ARG A 51 -17.35 -4.03 -11.85
C ARG A 51 -15.99 -4.21 -11.22
N LEU A 52 -15.70 -5.35 -10.59
CA LEU A 52 -14.39 -5.65 -10.02
C LEU A 52 -13.32 -5.74 -11.12
N TRP A 53 -13.65 -6.38 -12.24
CA TRP A 53 -12.77 -6.44 -13.42
C TRP A 53 -12.44 -5.04 -13.96
N ASP A 54 -13.44 -4.21 -14.20
CA ASP A 54 -13.25 -2.85 -14.72
C ASP A 54 -12.41 -1.98 -13.78
N ILE A 55 -12.58 -2.15 -12.46
CA ILE A 55 -11.77 -1.46 -11.45
C ILE A 55 -10.33 -1.96 -11.51
N MET A 56 -10.09 -3.25 -11.53
CA MET A 56 -8.74 -3.83 -11.65
C MET A 56 -8.01 -3.30 -12.88
N VAL A 57 -8.64 -3.40 -14.06
CA VAL A 57 -8.06 -2.91 -15.33
C VAL A 57 -7.71 -1.42 -15.24
N HIS A 58 -8.64 -0.60 -14.72
CA HIS A 58 -8.42 0.82 -14.55
C HIS A 58 -7.28 1.11 -13.57
N ASN A 59 -7.26 0.44 -12.41
CA ASN A 59 -6.32 0.72 -11.33
C ASN A 59 -4.89 0.34 -11.70
N ILE A 60 -4.69 -0.79 -12.36
CA ILE A 60 -3.36 -1.19 -12.87
C ILE A 60 -2.86 -0.18 -13.90
N ALA A 61 -3.73 0.25 -14.82
CA ALA A 61 -3.38 1.27 -15.79
C ALA A 61 -3.12 2.65 -15.13
N ALA A 62 -3.84 2.99 -14.07
CA ALA A 62 -3.60 4.21 -13.29
C ALA A 62 -2.24 4.19 -12.58
N TYR A 63 -1.85 3.07 -11.98
CA TYR A 63 -0.52 2.89 -11.40
C TYR A 63 0.58 3.11 -12.46
N LYS A 64 0.43 2.49 -13.63
CA LYS A 64 1.42 2.65 -14.70
C LYS A 64 1.57 4.12 -15.12
N ARG A 65 0.46 4.82 -15.39
CA ARG A 65 0.48 6.24 -15.77
C ARG A 65 1.06 7.13 -14.66
N LEU A 66 0.74 6.84 -13.40
CA LEU A 66 1.29 7.57 -12.26
C LEU A 66 2.81 7.40 -12.18
N ILE A 67 3.30 6.18 -12.37
CA ILE A 67 4.74 5.88 -12.39
C ILE A 67 5.43 6.54 -13.58
N GLU A 68 4.83 6.55 -14.76
CA GLU A 68 5.33 7.25 -15.94
C GLU A 68 5.42 8.76 -15.69
N TYR A 69 4.40 9.36 -15.06
CA TYR A 69 4.43 10.76 -14.66
C TYR A 69 5.57 11.03 -13.67
N VAL A 70 5.69 10.23 -12.60
CA VAL A 70 6.75 10.39 -11.59
C VAL A 70 8.13 10.16 -12.21
N GLY A 71 8.25 9.21 -13.14
CA GLY A 71 9.48 8.95 -13.89
C GLY A 71 9.93 10.07 -14.80
N SER A 72 9.01 10.95 -15.24
CA SER A 72 9.33 12.16 -16.01
C SER A 72 9.91 13.29 -15.16
N LEU A 73 9.81 13.20 -13.83
CA LEU A 73 10.34 14.19 -12.91
C LEU A 73 11.87 14.07 -12.74
N PRO A 74 12.55 15.10 -12.22
CA PRO A 74 13.96 15.02 -11.85
C PRO A 74 14.25 13.82 -10.92
N PRO A 75 15.44 13.20 -10.99
CA PRO A 75 15.75 11.97 -10.23
C PRO A 75 15.48 12.03 -8.73
N GLY A 76 15.71 13.20 -8.10
CA GLY A 76 15.43 13.42 -6.68
C GLY A 76 13.92 13.42 -6.32
N LEU A 77 13.02 13.48 -7.31
CA LEU A 77 11.57 13.47 -7.13
C LEU A 77 10.91 12.15 -7.60
N ARG A 78 11.69 11.16 -8.04
CA ARG A 78 11.18 9.87 -8.52
C ARG A 78 10.86 8.92 -7.38
N MET A 79 9.86 9.29 -6.58
CA MET A 79 9.35 8.47 -5.49
C MET A 79 7.85 8.69 -5.34
N VAL A 80 7.09 7.60 -5.16
CA VAL A 80 5.65 7.66 -4.92
C VAL A 80 5.19 6.51 -4.02
N ARG A 81 4.30 6.81 -3.07
CA ARG A 81 3.51 5.81 -2.35
C ARG A 81 2.24 5.55 -3.16
N LEU A 82 2.10 4.32 -3.65
CA LEU A 82 0.90 3.88 -4.37
C LEU A 82 -0.29 3.77 -3.40
N GLY A 83 -1.50 4.03 -3.88
CA GLY A 83 -2.71 3.82 -3.08
C GLY A 83 -2.94 2.33 -2.81
N SER A 84 -3.28 1.97 -1.58
CA SER A 84 -3.37 0.56 -1.16
C SER A 84 -4.63 -0.17 -1.65
N ASP A 85 -5.71 0.53 -1.96
CA ASP A 85 -6.98 -0.05 -2.41
C ASP A 85 -7.02 -0.28 -3.94
N VAL A 86 -6.03 -1.02 -4.45
CA VAL A 86 -5.87 -1.25 -5.90
C VAL A 86 -6.76 -2.39 -6.40
N LEU A 87 -6.96 -3.43 -5.60
CA LEU A 87 -7.89 -4.53 -5.81
C LEU A 87 -8.91 -4.52 -4.66
N PRO A 88 -10.02 -3.78 -4.78
CA PRO A 88 -10.93 -3.56 -3.67
C PRO A 88 -11.61 -4.84 -3.22
N VAL A 89 -11.97 -4.91 -1.95
CA VAL A 89 -12.63 -6.06 -1.30
C VAL A 89 -11.85 -7.38 -1.39
N TYR A 90 -10.53 -7.33 -1.61
CA TYR A 90 -9.69 -8.52 -1.81
C TYR A 90 -9.77 -9.49 -0.62
N THR A 91 -9.71 -8.99 0.59
CA THR A 91 -9.76 -9.76 1.84
C THR A 91 -11.18 -9.90 2.40
N GLN A 92 -12.21 -9.40 1.68
CA GLN A 92 -13.59 -9.50 2.14
C GLN A 92 -14.19 -10.86 1.82
N ARG A 93 -14.66 -11.56 2.85
CA ARG A 93 -15.12 -12.96 2.79
C ARG A 93 -16.07 -13.26 1.64
N ASP A 94 -17.03 -12.35 1.36
CA ASP A 94 -18.05 -12.54 0.32
C ASP A 94 -17.51 -12.42 -1.11
N TRP A 95 -16.37 -11.74 -1.29
CA TRP A 95 -15.83 -11.38 -2.60
C TRP A 95 -14.40 -11.83 -2.85
N SER A 96 -13.71 -12.38 -1.84
CA SER A 96 -12.33 -12.87 -1.97
C SER A 96 -12.17 -13.97 -3.03
N TYR A 97 -13.21 -14.80 -3.25
CA TYR A 97 -13.19 -15.83 -4.29
C TYR A 97 -12.93 -15.29 -5.68
N TYR A 98 -13.41 -14.06 -5.98
CA TYR A 98 -13.23 -13.43 -7.28
C TYR A 98 -11.74 -13.24 -7.62
N TRP A 99 -10.96 -12.81 -6.63
CA TRP A 99 -9.52 -12.56 -6.76
C TRP A 99 -8.70 -13.86 -6.81
N GLN A 100 -9.29 -14.99 -6.49
CA GLN A 100 -8.68 -16.32 -6.58
C GLN A 100 -8.97 -17.03 -7.92
N ARG A 101 -9.72 -16.40 -8.80
CA ARG A 101 -10.02 -16.97 -10.13
C ARG A 101 -8.75 -16.99 -11.00
N PRO A 102 -8.43 -18.11 -11.67
CA PRO A 102 -7.21 -18.25 -12.48
C PRO A 102 -7.07 -17.19 -13.59
N ASP A 103 -8.18 -16.82 -14.23
CA ASP A 103 -8.21 -15.79 -15.28
C ASP A 103 -7.91 -14.38 -14.72
N VAL A 104 -8.43 -14.06 -13.53
CA VAL A 104 -8.19 -12.81 -12.83
C VAL A 104 -6.73 -12.71 -12.37
N ILE A 105 -6.21 -13.77 -11.73
CA ILE A 105 -4.81 -13.86 -11.30
C ILE A 105 -3.87 -13.70 -12.51
N ALA A 106 -4.08 -14.47 -13.57
CA ALA A 106 -3.23 -14.42 -14.76
C ALA A 106 -3.20 -13.03 -15.41
N TYR A 107 -4.35 -12.33 -15.42
CA TYR A 107 -4.40 -10.95 -15.90
C TYR A 107 -3.63 -10.01 -14.95
N ALA A 108 -3.88 -10.09 -13.66
CA ALA A 108 -3.23 -9.26 -12.65
C ALA A 108 -1.70 -9.42 -12.68
N GLU A 109 -1.20 -10.66 -12.65
CA GLU A 109 0.25 -10.96 -12.74
C GLU A 109 0.89 -10.34 -13.98
N ARG A 110 0.30 -10.55 -15.15
CA ARG A 110 0.83 -10.04 -16.41
C ARG A 110 0.85 -8.51 -16.45
N GLU A 111 -0.19 -7.86 -16.01
CA GLU A 111 -0.30 -6.40 -16.13
C GLU A 111 0.45 -5.67 -15.00
N PHE A 112 0.46 -6.19 -13.78
CA PHE A 112 1.30 -5.64 -12.71
C PHE A 112 2.80 -5.83 -12.98
N ALA A 113 3.21 -6.92 -13.63
CA ALA A 113 4.61 -7.08 -14.05
C ALA A 113 5.08 -5.90 -14.91
N LYS A 114 4.24 -5.45 -15.86
CA LYS A 114 4.55 -4.27 -16.69
C LYS A 114 4.65 -2.98 -15.85
N VAL A 115 3.87 -2.85 -14.79
CA VAL A 115 3.95 -1.72 -13.85
C VAL A 115 5.29 -1.71 -13.14
N GLY A 116 5.72 -2.86 -12.61
CA GLY A 116 7.02 -3.00 -11.95
C GLY A 116 8.19 -2.78 -12.90
N ASP A 117 8.12 -3.31 -14.14
CA ASP A 117 9.14 -3.08 -15.18
C ASP A 117 9.26 -1.59 -15.51
N THR A 118 8.13 -0.89 -15.65
CA THR A 118 8.10 0.56 -15.88
C THR A 118 8.77 1.32 -14.75
N ALA A 119 8.48 0.97 -13.50
CA ALA A 119 9.08 1.61 -12.33
C ALA A 119 10.60 1.42 -12.28
N ARG A 120 11.08 0.21 -12.54
CA ARG A 120 12.53 -0.08 -12.61
C ARG A 120 13.21 0.65 -13.76
N ALA A 121 12.63 0.63 -14.96
CA ALA A 121 13.18 1.31 -16.13
C ALA A 121 13.30 2.83 -15.96
N LEU A 122 12.37 3.44 -15.22
CA LEU A 122 12.34 4.89 -14.96
C LEU A 122 13.03 5.29 -13.64
N ASP A 123 13.60 4.33 -12.92
CA ASP A 123 14.20 4.52 -11.60
C ASP A 123 13.24 5.23 -10.61
N VAL A 124 11.98 4.78 -10.55
CA VAL A 124 10.97 5.28 -9.62
C VAL A 124 10.92 4.39 -8.38
N ARG A 125 11.15 4.96 -7.20
CA ARG A 125 10.99 4.27 -5.93
C ARG A 125 9.52 4.18 -5.56
N LEU A 126 9.06 2.95 -5.34
CA LEU A 126 7.68 2.66 -4.95
C LEU A 126 7.57 2.30 -3.47
N SER A 127 6.42 2.59 -2.89
CA SER A 127 6.00 2.09 -1.59
C SER A 127 4.47 1.95 -1.54
N MET A 128 3.97 1.21 -0.55
CA MET A 128 2.56 1.09 -0.19
C MET A 128 2.38 1.29 1.31
N HIS A 129 1.14 1.51 1.71
CA HIS A 129 0.75 1.61 3.11
C HIS A 129 -0.65 1.01 3.25
N PRO A 130 -0.81 -0.21 3.80
CA PRO A 130 -2.09 -0.79 4.15
C PRO A 130 -2.91 0.17 5.02
N GLY A 131 -4.22 0.02 4.98
CA GLY A 131 -5.12 0.87 5.77
C GLY A 131 -4.85 0.78 7.28
N GLN A 132 -5.25 1.80 8.02
CA GLN A 132 -5.06 1.93 9.48
C GLN A 132 -5.65 0.77 10.31
N PHE A 133 -6.47 -0.09 9.71
CA PHE A 133 -7.04 -1.28 10.36
C PHE A 133 -6.11 -2.50 10.32
N THR A 134 -4.94 -2.38 9.70
CA THR A 134 -3.89 -3.41 9.70
C THR A 134 -3.10 -3.32 10.99
N VAL A 135 -3.58 -4.02 12.04
CA VAL A 135 -3.06 -3.94 13.41
C VAL A 135 -2.38 -5.27 13.77
N LEU A 136 -1.13 -5.44 13.33
CA LEU A 136 -0.34 -6.67 13.52
C LEU A 136 0.00 -6.98 14.98
N ALA A 137 -0.04 -5.98 15.87
CA ALA A 137 0.25 -6.15 17.29
C ALA A 137 -1.01 -6.05 18.18
N SER A 138 -2.19 -6.41 17.65
CA SER A 138 -3.41 -6.50 18.45
C SER A 138 -3.31 -7.58 19.51
N ASP A 139 -4.01 -7.39 20.63
CA ASP A 139 -4.25 -8.42 21.65
C ASP A 139 -5.42 -9.36 21.28
N ASN A 140 -6.14 -9.07 20.21
CA ASN A 140 -7.19 -9.92 19.65
C ASN A 140 -6.65 -10.71 18.44
N ALA A 141 -6.64 -12.05 18.55
CA ALA A 141 -6.12 -12.94 17.53
C ALA A 141 -6.84 -12.78 16.17
N ASP A 142 -8.17 -12.60 16.15
CA ASP A 142 -8.93 -12.42 14.92
C ASP A 142 -8.56 -11.13 14.18
N ILE A 143 -8.16 -10.08 14.92
CA ILE A 143 -7.67 -8.83 14.32
C ILE A 143 -6.29 -9.06 13.72
N VAL A 144 -5.40 -9.79 14.43
CA VAL A 144 -4.07 -10.14 13.91
C VAL A 144 -4.19 -10.99 12.65
N ASP A 145 -5.07 -12.00 12.63
CA ASP A 145 -5.29 -12.87 11.48
C ASP A 145 -5.72 -12.06 10.24
N ARG A 146 -6.72 -11.20 10.39
CA ARG A 146 -7.18 -10.31 9.31
C ARG A 146 -6.11 -9.30 8.87
N SER A 147 -5.30 -8.83 9.82
CA SER A 147 -4.20 -7.91 9.50
C SER A 147 -3.09 -8.59 8.71
N ILE A 148 -2.82 -9.87 8.98
CA ILE A 148 -1.89 -10.69 8.21
C ILE A 148 -2.46 -10.93 6.80
N GLU A 149 -3.73 -11.32 6.65
CA GLU A 149 -4.40 -11.47 5.36
C GLU A 149 -4.33 -10.18 4.53
N GLU A 150 -4.60 -9.03 5.15
CA GLU A 150 -4.54 -7.73 4.49
C GLU A 150 -3.10 -7.36 4.08
N PHE A 151 -2.10 -7.70 4.89
CA PHE A 151 -0.71 -7.46 4.55
C PHE A 151 -0.23 -8.39 3.42
N GLU A 152 -0.62 -9.67 3.45
CA GLU A 152 -0.33 -10.63 2.39
C GLU A 152 -1.00 -10.26 1.06
N TYR A 153 -2.21 -9.68 1.08
CA TYR A 153 -2.82 -9.09 -0.12
C TYR A 153 -1.90 -8.03 -0.75
N HIS A 154 -1.37 -7.11 0.05
CA HIS A 154 -0.44 -6.08 -0.48
C HIS A 154 0.85 -6.73 -1.00
N THR A 155 1.30 -7.79 -0.32
CA THR A 155 2.48 -8.58 -0.74
C THR A 155 2.23 -9.27 -2.09
N ASP A 156 1.03 -9.79 -2.35
CA ASP A 156 0.68 -10.38 -3.65
C ASP A 156 0.79 -9.34 -4.77
N VAL A 157 0.24 -8.15 -4.58
CA VAL A 157 0.37 -7.05 -5.56
C VAL A 157 1.83 -6.66 -5.78
N ILE A 158 2.61 -6.56 -4.70
CA ILE A 158 4.05 -6.25 -4.75
C ILE A 158 4.81 -7.33 -5.52
N ARG A 159 4.49 -8.60 -5.26
CA ARG A 159 5.06 -9.76 -5.93
C ARG A 159 4.71 -9.79 -7.42
N TYR A 160 3.47 -9.49 -7.80
CA TYR A 160 3.07 -9.36 -9.20
C TYR A 160 3.84 -8.26 -9.94
N MET A 161 4.22 -7.19 -9.26
CA MET A 161 5.12 -6.16 -9.81
C MET A 161 6.59 -6.60 -9.86
N GLY A 162 6.94 -7.81 -9.38
CA GLY A 162 8.29 -8.37 -9.42
C GLY A 162 9.21 -7.92 -8.29
N TYR A 163 8.64 -7.44 -7.18
CA TYR A 163 9.36 -7.09 -5.95
C TYR A 163 9.14 -8.14 -4.84
N GLY A 164 9.66 -7.88 -3.65
CA GLY A 164 9.58 -8.78 -2.49
C GLY A 164 10.61 -9.92 -2.50
N ARG A 165 11.53 -9.94 -3.46
CA ARG A 165 12.55 -10.99 -3.61
C ARG A 165 13.78 -10.77 -2.75
N GLN A 166 14.05 -9.52 -2.41
CA GLN A 166 15.19 -9.10 -1.61
C GLN A 166 14.75 -8.15 -0.50
N PHE A 167 15.49 -8.14 0.59
CA PHE A 167 15.19 -7.25 1.71
C PHE A 167 15.10 -5.80 1.26
N GLN A 168 13.94 -5.21 1.45
CA GLN A 168 13.64 -3.80 1.17
C GLN A 168 13.79 -3.36 -0.30
N ASP A 169 13.61 -4.28 -1.25
CA ASP A 169 13.47 -3.91 -2.68
C ASP A 169 12.15 -3.17 -2.96
N PHE A 170 11.19 -3.28 -2.05
CA PHE A 170 9.96 -2.49 -1.96
C PHE A 170 9.68 -2.14 -0.49
N LYS A 171 8.82 -1.16 -0.23
CA LYS A 171 8.44 -0.78 1.14
C LYS A 171 6.93 -0.80 1.31
N CYS A 172 6.45 -1.70 2.16
CA CYS A 172 5.07 -1.78 2.57
C CYS A 172 4.98 -1.40 4.06
N ASN A 173 4.53 -0.19 4.33
CA ASN A 173 4.61 0.42 5.63
C ASN A 173 3.38 0.14 6.47
N VAL A 174 3.53 -0.20 7.75
CA VAL A 174 2.44 -0.33 8.71
C VAL A 174 2.81 0.35 10.04
N HIS A 175 1.80 0.80 10.78
CA HIS A 175 2.00 1.39 12.10
C HIS A 175 2.37 0.34 13.13
N ILE A 176 3.18 0.71 14.11
CA ILE A 176 3.44 -0.08 15.30
C ILE A 176 2.25 0.01 16.29
N SER A 177 1.05 -0.26 15.80
CA SER A 177 -0.19 -0.12 16.56
C SER A 177 -0.64 -1.44 17.19
N GLY A 178 -1.52 -1.34 18.23
CA GLY A 178 -2.02 -2.49 18.98
C GLY A 178 -1.41 -2.62 20.36
N ARG A 179 -2.06 -3.39 21.25
CA ARG A 179 -1.67 -3.47 22.67
C ARG A 179 -0.31 -4.12 22.90
N ASN A 180 0.07 -5.06 22.03
CA ASN A 180 1.26 -5.88 22.18
C ASN A 180 2.55 -5.21 21.64
N GLY A 181 2.43 -4.09 20.91
CA GLY A 181 3.56 -3.29 20.45
C GLY A 181 4.67 -4.10 19.78
N PRO A 182 5.96 -3.82 20.10
CA PRO A 182 7.10 -4.50 19.50
C PRO A 182 7.03 -6.03 19.60
N ALA A 183 6.62 -6.57 20.73
CA ALA A 183 6.50 -8.03 20.92
C ALA A 183 5.43 -8.64 19.99
N GLY A 184 4.31 -7.95 19.79
CA GLY A 184 3.25 -8.36 18.87
C GLY A 184 3.71 -8.32 17.42
N ILE A 185 4.46 -7.29 17.02
CA ILE A 185 5.08 -7.21 15.69
C ILE A 185 6.04 -8.40 15.47
N LYS A 186 6.97 -8.66 16.40
CA LYS A 186 7.89 -9.80 16.32
C LYS A 186 7.17 -11.16 16.21
N ALA A 187 6.05 -11.31 16.90
CA ALA A 187 5.23 -12.52 16.78
C ALA A 187 4.58 -12.64 15.39
N SER A 188 4.02 -11.55 14.87
CA SER A 188 3.38 -11.51 13.55
C SER A 188 4.37 -11.71 12.41
N LEU A 189 5.60 -11.19 12.50
CA LEU A 189 6.65 -11.41 11.50
C LEU A 189 6.93 -12.88 11.24
N LYS A 190 6.81 -13.75 12.25
CA LYS A 190 7.03 -15.21 12.11
C LYS A 190 5.95 -15.89 11.29
N ARG A 191 4.80 -15.24 11.14
CA ARG A 191 3.61 -15.75 10.42
C ARG A 191 3.53 -15.22 8.99
N LEU A 192 4.25 -14.13 8.68
CA LEU A 192 4.30 -13.55 7.35
C LEU A 192 5.13 -14.41 6.39
N SER A 193 4.76 -14.38 5.11
CA SER A 193 5.54 -14.99 4.03
C SER A 193 6.95 -14.40 3.94
N PRO A 194 7.92 -15.09 3.30
CA PRO A 194 9.26 -14.54 3.10
C PRO A 194 9.23 -13.21 2.34
N GLU A 195 8.38 -13.08 1.33
CA GLU A 195 8.21 -11.87 0.53
C GLU A 195 7.65 -10.72 1.37
N ALA A 196 6.65 -11.00 2.21
CA ALA A 196 6.08 -10.01 3.13
C ALA A 196 7.14 -9.49 4.12
N ARG A 197 7.97 -10.38 4.66
CA ARG A 197 9.10 -9.99 5.54
C ARG A 197 10.16 -9.16 4.82
N ASN A 198 10.34 -9.38 3.53
CA ASN A 198 11.28 -8.58 2.74
C ASN A 198 10.81 -7.14 2.52
N VAL A 199 9.50 -6.87 2.54
CA VAL A 199 8.95 -5.56 2.17
C VAL A 199 8.37 -4.77 3.33
N ILE A 200 8.08 -5.42 4.47
CA ILE A 200 7.50 -4.74 5.62
C ILE A 200 8.41 -3.66 6.18
N THR A 201 7.82 -2.52 6.51
CA THR A 201 8.44 -1.46 7.32
C THR A 201 7.48 -1.08 8.43
N ILE A 202 8.02 -0.69 9.58
CA ILE A 202 7.23 -0.21 10.72
C ILE A 202 7.49 1.27 10.95
N GLU A 203 6.42 2.02 11.15
CA GLU A 203 6.50 3.42 11.59
C GLU A 203 5.93 3.60 13.00
N ASN A 204 6.47 4.60 13.72
CA ASN A 204 5.97 5.04 15.02
C ASN A 204 4.50 5.52 14.90
N ASP A 205 3.72 5.32 15.96
CA ASP A 205 2.34 5.81 15.98
C ASP A 205 2.20 7.07 16.87
N GLU A 206 1.08 7.75 16.72
CA GLU A 206 0.77 8.99 17.42
C GLU A 206 0.21 8.78 18.83
N ASN A 207 -0.08 7.53 19.22
CA ASN A 207 -0.79 7.23 20.49
C ASN A 207 0.12 6.60 21.54
N LYS A 208 0.53 5.36 21.33
CA LYS A 208 1.17 4.55 22.37
C LYS A 208 2.64 4.23 22.10
N TRP A 209 2.98 3.97 20.84
CA TRP A 209 4.27 3.39 20.49
C TRP A 209 5.13 4.39 19.71
N GLY A 210 6.00 5.10 20.39
CA GLY A 210 6.88 6.10 19.81
C GLY A 210 8.12 5.51 19.13
N ILE A 211 9.04 6.38 18.81
CA ILE A 211 10.30 6.05 18.09
C ILE A 211 11.11 5.00 18.85
N GLU A 212 11.22 5.16 20.17
CA GLU A 212 11.95 4.26 21.07
C GLU A 212 11.49 2.81 20.94
N HIS A 213 10.17 2.59 20.83
CA HIS A 213 9.59 1.27 20.65
C HIS A 213 9.80 0.73 19.22
N SER A 214 9.78 1.60 18.20
CA SER A 214 10.11 1.20 16.85
C SER A 214 11.57 0.76 16.74
N LEU A 215 12.48 1.42 17.45
CA LEU A 215 13.90 1.07 17.49
C LEU A 215 14.17 -0.33 18.06
N GLU A 216 13.28 -0.87 18.91
CA GLU A 216 13.38 -2.26 19.38
C GLU A 216 13.25 -3.31 18.26
N LEU A 217 12.78 -2.89 17.08
CA LEU A 217 12.57 -3.73 15.89
C LEU A 217 13.67 -3.54 14.83
N ALA A 218 14.67 -2.69 15.07
CA ALA A 218 15.65 -2.29 14.07
C ALA A 218 16.51 -3.46 13.55
N ASP A 219 16.71 -4.51 14.35
CA ASP A 219 17.43 -5.72 13.95
C ASP A 219 16.57 -6.69 13.12
N ASP A 220 15.24 -6.56 13.16
CA ASP A 220 14.31 -7.48 12.53
C ASP A 220 13.77 -6.96 11.19
N LEU A 221 13.64 -5.62 11.04
CA LEU A 221 13.03 -4.98 9.87
C LEU A 221 13.46 -3.51 9.69
N ALA A 222 13.12 -2.91 8.56
CA ALA A 222 13.39 -1.50 8.32
C ALA A 222 12.32 -0.61 8.96
N LEU A 223 12.75 0.56 9.42
CA LEU A 223 11.91 1.52 10.12
C LEU A 223 11.57 2.73 9.26
N VAL A 224 10.42 3.31 9.52
CA VAL A 224 9.96 4.59 8.99
C VAL A 224 9.71 5.52 10.16
N LEU A 225 10.20 6.74 10.06
CA LEU A 225 9.92 7.80 11.01
C LEU A 225 8.81 8.69 10.44
N ASP A 226 7.65 8.69 11.11
CA ASP A 226 6.62 9.69 10.88
C ASP A 226 6.81 10.83 11.90
N LEU A 227 7.22 12.00 11.38
CA LEU A 227 7.48 13.20 12.18
C LEU A 227 6.20 13.80 12.75
N HIS A 228 5.06 13.63 12.05
CA HIS A 228 3.79 14.14 12.53
C HIS A 228 3.26 13.30 13.69
N HIS A 229 3.35 11.96 13.60
CA HIS A 229 3.01 11.07 14.71
C HIS A 229 3.88 11.36 15.93
N HIS A 230 5.18 11.56 15.72
CA HIS A 230 6.07 11.95 16.82
C HIS A 230 5.61 13.25 17.48
N TRP A 231 5.34 14.29 16.67
CA TRP A 231 4.84 15.57 17.19
C TRP A 231 3.50 15.42 17.92
N CYS A 232 2.56 14.65 17.40
CA CYS A 232 1.27 14.42 18.04
C CYS A 232 1.42 13.76 19.42
N ARG A 233 2.38 12.85 19.56
CA ARG A 233 2.64 12.12 20.80
C ARG A 233 3.45 12.91 21.82
N GLU A 234 4.54 13.55 21.39
CA GLU A 234 5.52 14.20 22.30
C GLU A 234 5.28 15.70 22.47
N GLY A 235 4.51 16.35 21.56
CA GLY A 235 4.26 17.79 21.57
C GLY A 235 5.43 18.63 21.02
N GLU A 236 6.50 17.97 20.55
CA GLU A 236 7.69 18.62 19.99
C GLU A 236 8.25 17.87 18.79
N TYR A 237 9.02 18.56 17.95
CA TYR A 237 9.78 17.93 16.86
C TYR A 237 11.13 17.41 17.38
N ILE A 238 11.67 16.41 16.70
CA ILE A 238 13.03 15.91 16.91
C ILE A 238 14.01 17.06 16.59
N GLN A 239 14.86 17.37 17.55
CA GLN A 239 15.92 18.38 17.41
C GLN A 239 17.19 17.78 16.81
#